data_594c13d572cf7e9ad46f63ae7669e071
#
_entry.id   594c13d572cf7e9ad46f63ae7669e071
#
_cell.length_a   1.000
_cell.length_b   1.000
_cell.length_c   1.000
_cell.angle_alpha   90.00
_cell.angle_beta   90.00
_cell.angle_gamma   90.00
#
_symmetry.space_group_name_H-M   'P 1'
#
loop_
_entity.id
_entity.type
_entity.pdbx_description
1 polymer ?
#
loop_
_entity_poly.entity_id
_entity_poly.type
_entity_poly.pdbx_seq_one_letter_code
_entity_poly.pdbx_strand_id
1 'polypeptide(L)'
;PLSSPYTLGISAGAGFGASLMVVVGASALEFLGVFMVPFGAFVFASLTSFFIYSINKIKNFSSETMILAGIGMMFLFQALQSLMQYMASPEALQNIVFWTMGSLAKANWINISIVLLVLVIMLPLMMRESWRLTALKLGDEKASGLGVDVESLRVKVFAFISIITAVAVSFVGTIGFIGIVGPHI
;
A
#
# COMPACT_ATOMS: atom_id res chain seq x y z
N PRO A 1 2.85 6.53 -16.39
CA PRO A 1 4.06 7.13 -15.80
C PRO A 1 3.84 7.72 -14.40
N LEU A 2 2.60 8.05 -13.99
CA LEU A 2 2.28 8.69 -12.71
C LEU A 2 1.61 7.75 -11.69
N SER A 3 1.51 6.46 -11.97
CA SER A 3 0.94 5.51 -11.00
C SER A 3 1.96 5.15 -9.92
N SER A 4 1.70 5.61 -8.71
CA SER A 4 2.45 5.25 -7.51
C SER A 4 1.57 4.43 -6.58
N PRO A 5 2.11 3.67 -5.62
CA PRO A 5 1.32 3.00 -4.58
C PRO A 5 0.41 3.96 -3.79
N TYR A 6 0.78 5.23 -3.72
CA TYR A 6 -0.04 6.28 -3.13
C TYR A 6 -1.33 6.52 -3.93
N THR A 7 -1.22 6.66 -5.25
CA THR A 7 -2.39 6.87 -6.15
C THR A 7 -3.27 5.63 -6.27
N LEU A 8 -2.76 4.45 -5.94
CA LEU A 8 -3.53 3.21 -5.86
C LEU A 8 -4.35 3.08 -4.55
N GLY A 9 -4.37 4.09 -3.69
CA GLY A 9 -5.19 4.10 -2.48
C GLY A 9 -4.71 3.19 -1.34
N ILE A 10 -3.64 2.43 -1.52
CA ILE A 10 -3.08 1.52 -0.49
C ILE A 10 -2.69 2.32 0.75
N SER A 11 -2.05 3.48 0.55
CA SER A 11 -1.66 4.38 1.64
C SER A 11 -2.85 4.97 2.39
N ALA A 12 -3.97 5.26 1.69
CA ALA A 12 -5.20 5.74 2.33
C ALA A 12 -5.84 4.66 3.21
N GLY A 13 -5.86 3.40 2.74
CA GLY A 13 -6.27 2.26 3.54
C GLY A 13 -5.42 2.09 4.79
N ALA A 14 -4.09 2.20 4.67
CA ALA A 14 -3.18 2.18 5.81
C ALA A 14 -3.49 3.31 6.80
N GLY A 15 -3.75 4.54 6.30
CA GLY A 15 -4.11 5.70 7.12
C GLY A 15 -5.40 5.50 7.91
N PHE A 16 -6.43 4.96 7.27
CA PHE A 16 -7.66 4.59 7.98
C PHE A 16 -7.41 3.51 9.04
N GLY A 17 -6.69 2.44 8.69
CA GLY A 17 -6.37 1.36 9.62
C GLY A 17 -5.59 1.83 10.84
N ALA A 18 -4.60 2.72 10.66
CA ALA A 18 -3.88 3.35 11.74
C ALA A 18 -4.81 4.22 12.62
N SER A 19 -5.66 5.03 11.99
CA SER A 19 -6.62 5.89 12.70
C SER A 19 -7.61 5.09 13.52
N LEU A 20 -8.12 3.99 12.96
CA LEU A 20 -9.01 3.07 13.66
C LEU A 20 -8.35 2.48 14.91
N MET A 21 -7.08 2.05 14.80
CA MET A 21 -6.35 1.50 15.95
C MET A 21 -6.05 2.57 17.00
N VAL A 22 -5.81 3.80 16.62
CA VAL A 22 -5.61 4.90 17.58
C VAL A 22 -6.90 5.22 18.35
N VAL A 23 -8.07 5.20 17.68
CA VAL A 23 -9.35 5.55 18.29
C VAL A 23 -9.94 4.40 19.09
N VAL A 24 -9.92 3.18 18.56
CA VAL A 24 -10.64 2.02 19.12
C VAL A 24 -9.68 1.04 19.79
N GLY A 25 -8.45 0.98 19.34
CA GLY A 25 -7.52 -0.09 19.67
C GLY A 25 -6.96 -0.06 21.09
N ALA A 26 -6.94 1.09 21.76
CA ALA A 26 -6.33 1.24 23.09
C ALA A 26 -6.94 0.30 24.15
N SER A 27 -8.20 -0.08 23.99
CA SER A 27 -8.90 -0.99 24.91
C SER A 27 -9.06 -2.43 24.38
N ALA A 28 -8.93 -2.64 23.05
CA ALA A 28 -9.28 -3.90 22.42
C ALA A 28 -8.07 -4.83 22.14
N LEU A 29 -6.87 -4.27 21.95
CA LEU A 29 -5.69 -5.00 21.47
C LEU A 29 -4.42 -4.64 22.26
N GLU A 30 -4.51 -4.50 23.57
CA GLU A 30 -3.36 -4.16 24.45
C GLU A 30 -2.17 -5.11 24.29
N PHE A 31 -2.42 -6.38 23.94
CA PHE A 31 -1.38 -7.39 23.77
C PHE A 31 -0.42 -7.08 22.58
N LEU A 32 -0.85 -6.27 21.60
CA LEU A 32 0.00 -5.85 20.48
C LEU A 32 0.94 -4.70 20.82
N GLY A 33 0.69 -3.96 21.91
CA GLY A 33 1.54 -2.86 22.36
C GLY A 33 1.88 -1.88 21.24
N VAL A 34 3.16 -1.61 21.02
CA VAL A 34 3.65 -0.65 20.01
C VAL A 34 3.39 -1.08 18.57
N PHE A 35 3.07 -2.33 18.32
CA PHE A 35 2.76 -2.84 16.96
C PHE A 35 1.29 -2.69 16.59
N MET A 36 0.41 -2.26 17.49
CA MET A 36 -1.02 -2.17 17.25
C MET A 36 -1.36 -1.26 16.05
N VAL A 37 -0.80 -0.06 16.01
CA VAL A 37 -1.03 0.89 14.92
C VAL A 37 -0.43 0.40 13.59
N PRO A 38 0.84 -0.07 13.54
CA PRO A 38 1.40 -0.72 12.35
C PRO A 38 0.57 -1.93 11.87
N PHE A 39 0.07 -2.76 12.77
CA PHE A 39 -0.76 -3.90 12.42
C PHE A 39 -2.06 -3.47 11.73
N GLY A 40 -2.79 -2.50 12.30
CA GLY A 40 -4.00 -1.97 11.69
C GLY A 40 -3.73 -1.34 10.31
N ALA A 41 -2.67 -0.56 10.19
CA ALA A 41 -2.25 0.02 8.92
C ALA A 41 -1.95 -1.07 7.88
N PHE A 42 -1.23 -2.12 8.25
CA PHE A 42 -0.91 -3.25 7.36
C PHE A 42 -2.17 -4.01 6.91
N VAL A 43 -3.08 -4.33 7.84
CA VAL A 43 -4.31 -5.05 7.54
C VAL A 43 -5.17 -4.27 6.53
N PHE A 44 -5.40 -2.98 6.77
CA PHE A 44 -6.24 -2.18 5.89
C PHE A 44 -5.55 -1.84 4.56
N ALA A 45 -4.24 -1.68 4.52
CA ALA A 45 -3.48 -1.60 3.27
C ALA A 45 -3.64 -2.88 2.43
N SER A 46 -3.55 -4.04 3.08
CA SER A 46 -3.74 -5.36 2.44
C SER A 46 -5.18 -5.56 1.95
N LEU A 47 -6.17 -5.15 2.74
CA LEU A 47 -7.59 -5.17 2.35
C LEU A 47 -7.84 -4.27 1.14
N THR A 48 -7.27 -3.07 1.12
CA THR A 48 -7.37 -2.15 -0.03
C THR A 48 -6.85 -2.82 -1.30
N SER A 49 -5.67 -3.42 -1.21
CA SER A 49 -5.07 -4.16 -2.33
C SER A 49 -5.95 -5.31 -2.77
N PHE A 50 -6.53 -6.06 -1.85
CA PHE A 50 -7.44 -7.15 -2.15
C PHE A 50 -8.72 -6.67 -2.86
N PHE A 51 -9.31 -5.55 -2.42
CA PHE A 51 -10.48 -4.96 -3.09
C PHE A 51 -10.16 -4.49 -4.51
N ILE A 52 -9.01 -3.80 -4.70
CA ILE A 52 -8.58 -3.36 -6.02
C ILE A 52 -8.35 -4.58 -6.93
N TYR A 53 -7.70 -5.62 -6.44
CA TYR A 53 -7.53 -6.89 -7.15
C TYR A 53 -8.88 -7.49 -7.56
N SER A 54 -9.84 -7.56 -6.64
CA SER A 54 -11.16 -8.16 -6.88
C SER A 54 -11.94 -7.40 -7.95
N ILE A 55 -11.92 -6.06 -7.91
CA ILE A 55 -12.55 -5.20 -8.93
C ILE A 55 -11.89 -5.42 -10.30
N ASN A 56 -10.56 -5.45 -10.33
CA ASN A 56 -9.82 -5.67 -11.58
C ASN A 56 -10.07 -7.06 -12.19
N LYS A 57 -10.22 -8.09 -11.37
CA LYS A 57 -10.52 -9.45 -11.83
C LYS A 57 -11.84 -9.51 -12.61
N ILE A 58 -12.85 -8.72 -12.22
CA ILE A 58 -14.14 -8.64 -12.90
C ILE A 58 -14.02 -7.91 -14.25
N LYS A 59 -13.02 -7.03 -14.42
CA LYS A 59 -12.84 -6.14 -15.57
C LYS A 59 -11.61 -6.48 -16.43
N ASN A 60 -11.18 -7.75 -16.45
CA ASN A 60 -10.06 -8.26 -17.27
C ASN A 60 -8.74 -7.50 -17.08
N PHE A 61 -8.43 -7.07 -15.85
CA PHE A 61 -7.15 -6.43 -15.46
C PHE A 61 -6.68 -5.28 -16.37
N SER A 62 -7.60 -4.37 -16.75
CA SER A 62 -7.19 -3.16 -17.47
C SER A 62 -6.47 -2.17 -16.55
N SER A 63 -5.45 -1.50 -17.08
CA SER A 63 -4.71 -0.47 -16.33
C SER A 63 -5.61 0.70 -15.89
N GLU A 64 -6.60 1.04 -16.71
CA GLU A 64 -7.56 2.11 -16.43
C GLU A 64 -8.47 1.76 -15.26
N THR A 65 -9.01 0.54 -15.24
CA THR A 65 -9.84 0.04 -14.12
C THR A 65 -9.05 0.02 -12.82
N MET A 66 -7.78 -0.35 -12.88
CA MET A 66 -6.89 -0.40 -11.71
C MET A 66 -6.68 1.00 -11.10
N ILE A 67 -6.47 2.01 -11.94
CA ILE A 67 -6.31 3.40 -11.49
C ILE A 67 -7.63 3.93 -10.92
N LEU A 68 -8.75 3.73 -11.61
CA LEU A 68 -10.06 4.20 -11.17
C LEU A 68 -10.49 3.53 -9.86
N ALA A 69 -10.29 2.23 -9.73
CA ALA A 69 -10.55 1.51 -8.48
C ALA A 69 -9.68 2.04 -7.33
N GLY A 70 -8.39 2.31 -7.61
CA GLY A 70 -7.47 2.89 -6.65
C GLY A 70 -7.91 4.27 -6.16
N ILE A 71 -8.31 5.15 -7.08
CA ILE A 71 -8.83 6.49 -6.74
C ILE A 71 -10.12 6.39 -5.92
N GLY A 72 -11.04 5.49 -6.31
CA GLY A 72 -12.28 5.26 -5.56
C GLY A 72 -12.00 4.79 -4.13
N MET A 73 -11.08 3.82 -3.96
CA MET A 73 -10.67 3.33 -2.64
C MET A 73 -9.96 4.41 -1.83
N MET A 74 -9.16 5.26 -2.47
CA MET A 74 -8.50 6.39 -1.82
C MET A 74 -9.53 7.35 -1.20
N PHE A 75 -10.54 7.78 -1.97
CA PHE A 75 -11.58 8.69 -1.45
C PHE A 75 -12.43 8.02 -0.37
N LEU A 76 -12.77 6.75 -0.52
CA LEU A 76 -13.51 5.99 0.49
C LEU A 76 -12.76 5.98 1.82
N PHE A 77 -11.50 5.57 1.81
CA PHE A 77 -10.71 5.50 3.05
C PHE A 77 -10.37 6.86 3.62
N GLN A 78 -10.20 7.91 2.81
CA GLN A 78 -10.06 9.29 3.29
C GLN A 78 -11.32 9.76 4.00
N ALA A 79 -12.51 9.48 3.47
CA ALA A 79 -13.76 9.81 4.12
C ALA A 79 -13.93 9.06 5.46
N LEU A 80 -13.62 7.76 5.49
CA LEU A 80 -13.64 6.96 6.72
C LEU A 80 -12.61 7.45 7.74
N GLN A 81 -11.42 7.85 7.29
CA GLN A 81 -10.39 8.43 8.16
C GLN A 81 -10.83 9.76 8.75
N SER A 82 -11.50 10.63 7.96
CA SER A 82 -12.08 11.89 8.45
C SER A 82 -13.15 11.63 9.52
N LEU A 83 -13.94 10.58 9.37
CA LEU A 83 -14.90 10.16 10.39
C LEU A 83 -14.18 9.73 11.69
N MET A 84 -13.10 8.98 11.60
CA MET A 84 -12.29 8.62 12.78
C MET A 84 -11.71 9.86 13.45
N GLN A 85 -11.21 10.82 12.68
CA GLN A 85 -10.70 12.09 13.22
C GLN A 85 -11.78 12.91 13.95
N TYR A 86 -13.00 12.90 13.42
CA TYR A 86 -14.14 13.58 14.05
C TYR A 86 -14.53 12.94 15.40
N MET A 87 -14.43 11.63 15.51
CA MET A 87 -14.78 10.86 16.72
C MET A 87 -13.63 10.79 17.74
N ALA A 88 -12.44 11.19 17.37
CA ALA A 88 -11.23 11.07 18.18
C ALA A 88 -11.19 12.08 19.34
N SER A 89 -10.59 11.70 20.46
CA SER A 89 -10.18 12.67 21.48
C SER A 89 -9.07 13.59 20.93
N PRO A 90 -8.83 14.77 21.54
CA PRO A 90 -7.76 15.68 21.09
C PRO A 90 -6.39 14.99 20.97
N GLU A 91 -6.04 14.14 21.91
CA GLU A 91 -4.78 13.40 21.93
C GLU A 91 -4.73 12.34 20.81
N ALA A 92 -5.83 11.60 20.62
CA ALA A 92 -5.96 10.63 19.54
C ALA A 92 -5.90 11.30 18.17
N LEU A 93 -6.57 12.46 18.00
CA LEU A 93 -6.52 13.26 16.78
C LEU A 93 -5.09 13.71 16.46
N GLN A 94 -4.35 14.19 17.44
CA GLN A 94 -2.95 14.57 17.26
C GLN A 94 -2.10 13.38 16.79
N ASN A 95 -2.28 12.21 17.39
CA ASN A 95 -1.57 11.00 17.00
C ASN A 95 -1.90 10.58 15.57
N ILE A 96 -3.17 10.65 15.15
CA ILE A 96 -3.61 10.36 13.78
C ILE A 96 -2.94 11.30 12.79
N VAL A 97 -2.95 12.61 13.06
CA VAL A 97 -2.34 13.61 12.18
C VAL A 97 -0.84 13.37 12.03
N PHE A 98 -0.12 13.17 13.13
CA PHE A 98 1.33 12.88 13.08
C PHE A 98 1.65 11.56 12.40
N TRP A 99 0.77 10.54 12.53
CA TRP A 99 0.98 9.29 11.82
C TRP A 99 0.78 9.46 10.31
N THR A 100 -0.26 10.20 9.92
CA THR A 100 -0.62 10.44 8.51
C THR A 100 0.42 11.28 7.77
N MET A 101 1.11 12.19 8.45
CA MET A 101 2.20 12.96 7.85
C MET A 101 3.43 12.11 7.52
N GLY A 102 3.54 10.91 8.12
CA GLY A 102 4.67 10.02 7.94
C GLY A 102 6.00 10.61 8.47
N SER A 103 6.89 9.76 8.90
CA SER A 103 8.21 10.20 9.35
C SER A 103 9.21 9.06 9.35
N LEU A 104 10.36 9.25 8.72
CA LEU A 104 11.47 8.31 8.78
C LEU A 104 12.16 8.30 10.15
N ALA A 105 11.96 9.34 10.97
CA ALA A 105 12.49 9.39 12.35
C ALA A 105 11.84 8.34 13.28
N LYS A 106 10.73 7.74 12.90
CA LYS A 106 10.08 6.62 13.62
C LYS A 106 10.77 5.28 13.36
N ALA A 107 11.70 5.21 12.41
CA ALA A 107 12.41 3.98 12.08
C ALA A 107 13.30 3.55 13.25
N ASN A 108 13.16 2.28 13.64
CA ASN A 108 14.03 1.61 14.60
C ASN A 108 14.60 0.32 13.98
N TRP A 109 15.60 -0.27 14.61
CA TRP A 109 16.27 -1.45 14.08
C TRP A 109 15.32 -2.64 13.84
N ILE A 110 14.28 -2.80 14.66
CA ILE A 110 13.28 -3.86 14.51
C ILE A 110 12.46 -3.63 13.24
N ASN A 111 11.93 -2.41 13.06
CA ASN A 111 11.14 -2.04 11.89
C ASN A 111 11.96 -2.15 10.60
N ILE A 112 13.21 -1.67 10.63
CA ILE A 112 14.14 -1.77 9.49
C ILE A 112 14.41 -3.24 9.14
N SER A 113 14.63 -4.11 10.13
CA SER A 113 14.86 -5.54 9.90
C SER A 113 13.66 -6.23 9.26
N ILE A 114 12.43 -5.89 9.67
CA ILE A 114 11.21 -6.43 9.08
C ILE A 114 11.08 -6.00 7.61
N VAL A 115 11.26 -4.70 7.33
CA VAL A 115 11.19 -4.15 5.97
C VAL A 115 12.29 -4.78 5.10
N LEU A 116 13.50 -4.90 5.62
CA LEU A 116 14.63 -5.49 4.90
C LEU A 116 14.37 -6.96 4.58
N LEU A 117 13.84 -7.73 5.54
CA LEU A 117 13.47 -9.14 5.32
C LEU A 117 12.47 -9.26 4.16
N VAL A 118 11.43 -8.44 4.16
CA VAL A 118 10.42 -8.44 3.07
C VAL A 118 11.06 -8.05 1.74
N LEU A 119 11.93 -7.05 1.71
CA LEU A 119 12.66 -6.65 0.50
C LEU A 119 13.56 -7.77 -0.02
N VAL A 120 14.32 -8.44 0.84
CA VAL A 120 15.21 -9.54 0.45
C VAL A 120 14.44 -10.72 -0.16
N ILE A 121 13.20 -10.95 0.28
CA ILE A 121 12.32 -11.99 -0.29
C ILE A 121 11.68 -11.51 -1.59
N MET A 122 11.14 -10.29 -1.61
CA MET A 122 10.33 -9.79 -2.74
C MET A 122 11.17 -9.34 -3.94
N LEU A 123 12.36 -8.77 -3.70
CA LEU A 123 13.23 -8.28 -4.77
C LEU A 123 13.66 -9.39 -5.76
N PRO A 124 14.16 -10.56 -5.31
CA PRO A 124 14.49 -11.64 -6.24
C PRO A 124 13.27 -12.17 -7.00
N LEU A 125 12.10 -12.20 -6.37
CA LEU A 125 10.85 -12.61 -7.04
C LEU A 125 10.47 -11.62 -8.14
N MET A 126 10.59 -10.31 -7.89
CA MET A 126 10.38 -9.28 -8.91
C MET A 126 11.43 -9.33 -10.03
N MET A 127 12.69 -9.60 -9.70
CA MET A 127 13.75 -9.73 -10.70
C MET A 127 13.52 -10.90 -11.67
N ARG A 128 12.91 -11.98 -11.21
CA ARG A 128 12.50 -13.10 -12.09
C ARG A 128 11.48 -12.70 -13.15
N GLU A 129 10.63 -11.72 -12.85
CA GLU A 129 9.63 -11.24 -13.80
C GLU A 129 10.15 -10.05 -14.67
N SER A 130 11.40 -9.61 -14.47
CA SER A 130 12.00 -8.45 -15.13
C SER A 130 11.93 -8.52 -16.67
N TRP A 131 12.22 -9.70 -17.27
CA TRP A 131 12.12 -9.89 -18.71
C TRP A 131 10.69 -9.69 -19.23
N ARG A 132 9.71 -10.28 -18.52
CA ARG A 132 8.28 -10.17 -18.86
C ARG A 132 7.78 -8.73 -18.74
N LEU A 133 8.24 -8.01 -17.70
CA LEU A 133 7.95 -6.58 -17.54
C LEU A 133 8.54 -5.74 -18.64
N THR A 134 9.71 -6.11 -19.16
CA THR A 134 10.33 -5.43 -20.30
C THR A 134 9.52 -5.69 -21.58
N ALA A 135 9.05 -6.91 -21.80
CA ALA A 135 8.17 -7.24 -22.92
C ALA A 135 6.85 -6.44 -22.86
N LEU A 136 6.28 -6.24 -21.65
CA LEU A 136 5.06 -5.47 -21.46
C LEU A 136 5.18 -3.99 -21.86
N LYS A 137 6.40 -3.41 -21.85
CA LYS A 137 6.65 -2.04 -22.35
C LYS A 137 6.37 -1.89 -23.85
N LEU A 138 6.36 -2.98 -24.59
CA LEU A 138 6.05 -2.99 -26.04
C LEU A 138 4.54 -2.96 -26.32
N GLY A 139 3.71 -3.07 -25.29
CA GLY A 139 2.26 -3.15 -25.34
C GLY A 139 1.74 -4.59 -25.14
N ASP A 140 0.47 -4.70 -24.74
CA ASP A 140 -0.15 -5.97 -24.35
C ASP A 140 -0.18 -7.00 -25.47
N GLU A 141 -0.54 -6.58 -26.69
CA GLU A 141 -0.62 -7.47 -27.85
C GLU A 141 0.74 -8.07 -28.21
N LYS A 142 1.79 -7.22 -28.21
CA LYS A 142 3.15 -7.68 -28.52
C LYS A 142 3.70 -8.58 -27.42
N ALA A 143 3.45 -8.25 -26.15
CA ALA A 143 3.85 -9.07 -25.01
C ALA A 143 3.18 -10.45 -25.07
N SER A 144 1.89 -10.51 -25.38
CA SER A 144 1.16 -11.77 -25.58
C SER A 144 1.71 -12.58 -26.74
N GLY A 145 2.06 -11.91 -27.86
CA GLY A 145 2.72 -12.56 -29.00
C GLY A 145 4.10 -13.16 -28.67
N LEU A 146 4.77 -12.63 -27.66
CA LEU A 146 6.02 -13.16 -27.09
C LEU A 146 5.81 -14.27 -26.06
N GLY A 147 4.55 -14.71 -25.84
CA GLY A 147 4.20 -15.77 -24.89
C GLY A 147 4.07 -15.30 -23.45
N VAL A 148 3.95 -13.98 -23.19
CA VAL A 148 3.73 -13.45 -21.85
C VAL A 148 2.24 -13.44 -21.53
N ASP A 149 1.86 -14.13 -20.45
CA ASP A 149 0.53 -13.97 -19.84
C ASP A 149 0.45 -12.64 -19.10
N VAL A 150 -0.09 -11.63 -19.79
CA VAL A 150 -0.15 -10.23 -19.32
C VAL A 150 -0.98 -10.09 -18.07
N GLU A 151 -2.12 -10.81 -17.98
CA GLU A 151 -3.01 -10.76 -16.81
C GLU A 151 -2.32 -11.32 -15.57
N SER A 152 -1.77 -12.52 -15.67
CA SER A 152 -1.05 -13.15 -14.56
C SER A 152 0.16 -12.31 -14.10
N LEU A 153 0.89 -11.70 -15.04
CA LEU A 153 2.01 -10.82 -14.73
C LEU A 153 1.56 -9.58 -13.94
N ARG A 154 0.49 -8.92 -14.38
CA ARG A 154 -0.06 -7.75 -13.69
C ARG A 154 -0.50 -8.07 -12.26
N VAL A 155 -1.18 -9.20 -12.07
CA VAL A 155 -1.61 -9.68 -10.75
C VAL A 155 -0.40 -9.88 -9.83
N LYS A 156 0.62 -10.59 -10.29
CA LYS A 156 1.83 -10.87 -9.50
C LYS A 156 2.55 -9.60 -9.11
N VAL A 157 2.79 -8.71 -10.08
CA VAL A 157 3.51 -7.45 -9.83
C VAL A 157 2.72 -6.55 -8.89
N PHE A 158 1.39 -6.47 -9.07
CA PHE A 158 0.52 -5.74 -8.15
C PHE A 158 0.59 -6.29 -6.72
N ALA A 159 0.55 -7.62 -6.55
CA ALA A 159 0.65 -8.26 -5.24
C ALA A 159 2.02 -7.96 -4.59
N PHE A 160 3.13 -8.05 -5.32
CA PHE A 160 4.46 -7.73 -4.80
C PHE A 160 4.57 -6.28 -4.34
N ILE A 161 4.13 -5.33 -5.18
CA ILE A 161 4.13 -3.91 -4.85
C ILE A 161 3.23 -3.64 -3.63
N SER A 162 2.06 -4.26 -3.57
CA SER A 162 1.12 -4.11 -2.44
C SER A 162 1.73 -4.56 -1.12
N ILE A 163 2.38 -5.71 -1.08
CA ILE A 163 3.02 -6.24 0.13
C ILE A 163 4.15 -5.31 0.60
N ILE A 164 5.05 -4.94 -0.32
CA ILE A 164 6.18 -4.04 0.01
C ILE A 164 5.65 -2.70 0.54
N THR A 165 4.67 -2.13 -0.13
CA THR A 165 4.08 -0.84 0.26
C THR A 165 3.35 -0.93 1.59
N ALA A 166 2.52 -1.97 1.81
CA ALA A 166 1.78 -2.15 3.05
C ALA A 166 2.72 -2.27 4.25
N VAL A 167 3.81 -3.05 4.13
CA VAL A 167 4.81 -3.18 5.18
C VAL A 167 5.57 -1.88 5.41
N ALA A 168 6.03 -1.21 4.36
CA ALA A 168 6.77 0.04 4.50
C ALA A 168 5.92 1.13 5.15
N VAL A 169 4.70 1.37 4.63
CA VAL A 169 3.79 2.41 5.12
C VAL A 169 3.33 2.14 6.55
N SER A 170 3.16 0.87 6.95
CA SER A 170 2.70 0.53 8.30
C SER A 170 3.63 1.05 9.41
N PHE A 171 4.93 1.13 9.15
CA PHE A 171 5.91 1.58 10.16
C PHE A 171 6.22 3.07 10.13
N VAL A 172 6.29 3.68 8.94
CA VAL A 172 6.72 5.07 8.80
C VAL A 172 5.57 6.04 8.49
N GLY A 173 4.38 5.53 8.25
CA GLY A 173 3.23 6.32 7.82
C GLY A 173 3.27 6.64 6.32
N THR A 174 2.39 7.53 5.88
CA THR A 174 2.25 7.87 4.47
C THR A 174 3.21 9.00 4.09
N ILE A 175 4.21 8.71 3.26
CA ILE A 175 5.11 9.75 2.72
C ILE A 175 4.77 9.92 1.24
N GLY A 176 4.12 11.04 0.91
CA GLY A 176 3.76 11.36 -0.47
C GLY A 176 4.98 11.54 -1.37
N PHE A 177 4.81 11.23 -2.65
CA PHE A 177 5.80 11.45 -3.71
C PHE A 177 7.14 10.73 -3.60
N ILE A 178 7.48 10.05 -2.50
CA ILE A 178 8.77 9.39 -2.31
C ILE A 178 9.07 8.38 -3.43
N GLY A 179 8.05 7.68 -3.93
CA GLY A 179 8.17 6.73 -5.03
C GLY A 179 8.43 7.35 -6.41
N ILE A 180 8.20 8.66 -6.55
CA ILE A 180 8.49 9.41 -7.77
C ILE A 180 9.84 10.11 -7.63
N VAL A 181 10.11 10.73 -6.51
CA VAL A 181 11.35 11.51 -6.27
C VAL A 181 12.55 10.59 -6.12
N GLY A 182 12.43 9.49 -5.36
CA GLY A 182 13.54 8.58 -5.09
C GLY A 182 14.29 8.06 -6.32
N PRO A 183 13.62 7.60 -7.40
CA PRO A 183 14.30 7.13 -8.60
C PRO A 183 14.94 8.23 -9.45
N HIS A 184 14.69 9.51 -9.17
CA HIS A 184 15.16 10.63 -9.97
C HIS A 184 16.26 11.45 -9.30
N ILE A 185 16.66 11.08 -8.07
CA ILE A 185 17.82 11.61 -7.34
C ILE A 185 19.02 10.70 -7.56
#